data_c623c7550b6835ca604eb2ef3e197dbf
#
_entry.id   c623c7550b6835ca604eb2ef3e197dbf
#
_cell.length_a   1.000
_cell.length_b   1.000
_cell.length_c   1.000
_cell.angle_alpha   90.00
_cell.angle_beta   90.00
_cell.angle_gamma   90.00
#
_symmetry.space_group_name_H-M   'P 1'
#
loop_
_entity.id
_entity.type
_entity.pdbx_description
1 polymer ?
#
loop_
_entity_poly.entity_id
_entity_poly.type
_entity_poly.pdbx_seq_one_letter_code
_entity_poly.pdbx_strand_id
1 'polypeptide(L)'
;KIIEPLHSRCAVVEFSIPAGKRPEMASKFFGRLQQILDAESVEYDNKVLVELINKHFPDWRRVLNECQRYSACGKIDSAILASFSEVKTDELVKRLKEKNFPEVRKWVVNNLDNDSGVLLRRIYDACYTSLVPSTIPAAVLIIAKYQYQVAFVADQEINLLAALTEIMCECEFK
;
A
#
# COMPACT_ATOMS: atom_id res chain seq x y z
N LYS A 1 18.07 -7.28 2.62
CA LYS A 1 19.23 -6.46 2.16
C LYS A 1 20.45 -7.36 2.06
N ILE A 2 21.19 -7.27 0.97
CA ILE A 2 22.46 -7.96 0.78
C ILE A 2 23.54 -7.15 1.51
N ILE A 3 24.43 -7.83 2.24
CA ILE A 3 25.49 -7.17 3.00
C ILE A 3 26.58 -6.63 2.06
N GLU A 4 27.14 -5.47 2.40
CA GLU A 4 28.16 -4.75 1.59
C GLU A 4 29.32 -5.63 1.11
N PRO A 5 29.93 -6.50 1.94
CA PRO A 5 31.02 -7.38 1.52
C PRO A 5 30.70 -8.32 0.35
N LEU A 6 29.44 -8.65 0.10
CA LEU A 6 29.05 -9.47 -1.04
C LEU A 6 29.07 -8.68 -2.36
N HIS A 7 28.72 -7.39 -2.31
CA HIS A 7 28.78 -6.52 -3.49
C HIS A 7 30.20 -6.37 -4.05
N SER A 8 31.23 -6.42 -3.20
CA SER A 8 32.62 -6.32 -3.61
C SER A 8 33.25 -7.64 -4.08
N ARG A 9 32.63 -8.78 -3.77
CA ARG A 9 33.17 -10.13 -4.03
C ARG A 9 32.40 -10.90 -5.11
N CYS A 10 31.20 -10.44 -5.48
CA CYS A 10 30.35 -11.08 -6.46
C CYS A 10 30.09 -10.14 -7.64
N ALA A 11 29.89 -10.72 -8.84
CA ALA A 11 29.36 -9.95 -9.95
C ALA A 11 27.90 -9.57 -9.67
N VAL A 12 27.61 -8.26 -9.67
CA VAL A 12 26.25 -7.75 -9.46
C VAL A 12 25.53 -7.75 -10.81
N VAL A 13 24.44 -8.50 -10.89
CA VAL A 13 23.54 -8.51 -12.06
C VAL A 13 22.19 -7.94 -11.63
N GLU A 14 21.83 -6.79 -12.18
CA GLU A 14 20.54 -6.15 -11.91
C GLU A 14 19.48 -6.62 -12.91
N PHE A 15 18.40 -7.21 -12.39
CA PHE A 15 17.21 -7.53 -13.16
C PHE A 15 16.20 -6.39 -13.04
N SER A 16 16.48 -5.26 -13.70
CA SER A 16 15.59 -4.11 -13.72
C SER A 16 14.76 -4.10 -15.01
N ILE A 17 13.51 -3.62 -14.90
CA ILE A 17 12.62 -3.46 -16.05
C ILE A 17 12.77 -2.03 -16.57
N PRO A 18 13.31 -1.80 -17.79
CA PRO A 18 13.37 -0.47 -18.37
C PRO A 18 11.99 0.15 -18.49
N ALA A 19 11.85 1.45 -18.18
CA ALA A 19 10.56 2.15 -18.18
C ALA A 19 9.81 2.00 -19.51
N GLY A 20 10.52 2.04 -20.66
CA GLY A 20 9.93 1.87 -21.98
C GLY A 20 9.38 0.46 -22.28
N LYS A 21 9.80 -0.57 -21.53
CA LYS A 21 9.31 -1.94 -21.71
C LYS A 21 8.15 -2.32 -20.78
N ARG A 22 7.79 -1.44 -19.84
CA ARG A 22 6.68 -1.69 -18.92
C ARG A 22 5.36 -1.97 -19.64
N PRO A 23 4.92 -1.17 -20.63
CA PRO A 23 3.63 -1.41 -21.32
C PRO A 23 3.61 -2.74 -22.07
N GLU A 24 4.74 -3.09 -22.73
CA GLU A 24 4.86 -4.35 -23.47
C GLU A 24 4.75 -5.56 -22.52
N MET A 25 5.43 -5.49 -21.38
CA MET A 25 5.38 -6.57 -20.38
C MET A 25 4.00 -6.67 -19.74
N ALA A 26 3.37 -5.55 -19.41
CA ALA A 26 2.02 -5.53 -18.87
C ALA A 26 1.01 -6.14 -19.86
N SER A 27 1.13 -5.81 -21.16
CA SER A 27 0.27 -6.36 -22.22
C SER A 27 0.45 -7.87 -22.38
N LYS A 28 1.69 -8.36 -22.39
CA LYS A 28 1.98 -9.81 -22.45
C LYS A 28 1.42 -10.54 -21.24
N PHE A 29 1.59 -9.97 -20.06
CA PHE A 29 1.03 -10.56 -18.85
C PHE A 29 -0.49 -10.53 -18.84
N PHE A 30 -1.12 -9.45 -19.33
CA PHE A 30 -2.56 -9.36 -19.46
C PHE A 30 -3.14 -10.50 -20.31
N GLY A 31 -2.57 -10.75 -21.50
CA GLY A 31 -2.99 -11.87 -22.34
C GLY A 31 -2.80 -13.24 -21.65
N ARG A 32 -1.72 -13.41 -20.87
CA ARG A 32 -1.51 -14.64 -20.10
C ARG A 32 -2.50 -14.79 -18.95
N LEU A 33 -2.82 -13.69 -18.26
CA LEU A 33 -3.80 -13.67 -17.18
C LEU A 33 -5.19 -14.06 -17.67
N GLN A 34 -5.62 -13.53 -18.84
CA GLN A 34 -6.88 -13.91 -19.47
C GLN A 34 -6.94 -15.43 -19.74
N GLN A 35 -5.89 -16.01 -20.35
CA GLN A 35 -5.83 -17.46 -20.59
C GLN A 35 -5.96 -18.29 -19.31
N ILE A 36 -5.39 -17.82 -18.20
CA ILE A 36 -5.50 -18.51 -16.90
C ILE A 36 -6.94 -18.41 -16.38
N LEU A 37 -7.55 -17.23 -16.41
CA LEU A 37 -8.91 -17.03 -15.90
C LEU A 37 -9.94 -17.77 -16.74
N ASP A 38 -9.76 -17.81 -18.07
CA ASP A 38 -10.61 -18.57 -18.99
C ASP A 38 -10.53 -20.09 -18.71
N ALA A 39 -9.30 -20.59 -18.49
CA ALA A 39 -9.07 -22.00 -18.14
C ALA A 39 -9.72 -22.39 -16.79
N GLU A 40 -9.74 -21.48 -15.83
CA GLU A 40 -10.38 -21.67 -14.52
C GLU A 40 -11.88 -21.31 -14.53
N SER A 41 -12.44 -20.92 -15.70
CA SER A 41 -13.86 -20.53 -15.86
C SER A 41 -14.28 -19.38 -14.92
N VAL A 42 -13.39 -18.43 -14.68
CA VAL A 42 -13.64 -17.24 -13.85
C VAL A 42 -14.12 -16.10 -14.73
N GLU A 43 -15.28 -15.53 -14.42
CA GLU A 43 -15.77 -14.32 -15.10
C GLU A 43 -14.98 -13.07 -14.65
N TYR A 44 -14.59 -12.23 -15.59
CA TYR A 44 -13.80 -11.02 -15.29
C TYR A 44 -14.14 -9.83 -16.19
N ASP A 45 -13.91 -8.62 -15.67
CA ASP A 45 -13.92 -7.38 -16.44
C ASP A 45 -12.49 -7.00 -16.86
N ASN A 46 -12.27 -6.80 -18.16
CA ASN A 46 -10.97 -6.43 -18.71
C ASN A 46 -10.41 -5.12 -18.12
N LYS A 47 -11.26 -4.15 -17.80
CA LYS A 47 -10.84 -2.86 -17.22
C LYS A 47 -10.26 -3.09 -15.82
N VAL A 48 -10.91 -3.94 -15.03
CA VAL A 48 -10.48 -4.30 -13.68
C VAL A 48 -9.14 -5.00 -13.70
N LEU A 49 -8.92 -5.93 -14.64
CA LEU A 49 -7.64 -6.61 -14.81
C LEU A 49 -6.51 -5.64 -15.18
N VAL A 50 -6.76 -4.68 -16.06
CA VAL A 50 -5.76 -3.68 -16.44
C VAL A 50 -5.37 -2.82 -15.23
N GLU A 51 -6.33 -2.36 -14.44
CA GLU A 51 -6.08 -1.57 -13.24
C GLU A 51 -5.31 -2.39 -12.17
N LEU A 52 -5.68 -3.65 -11.99
CA LEU A 52 -5.00 -4.58 -11.09
C LEU A 52 -3.53 -4.78 -11.47
N ILE A 53 -3.26 -4.99 -12.76
CA ILE A 53 -1.91 -5.13 -13.31
C ILE A 53 -1.11 -3.83 -13.09
N ASN A 54 -1.66 -2.68 -13.42
CA ASN A 54 -0.99 -1.40 -13.26
C ASN A 54 -0.65 -1.10 -11.80
N LYS A 55 -1.54 -1.44 -10.88
CA LYS A 55 -1.37 -1.22 -9.44
C LYS A 55 -0.24 -2.06 -8.85
N HIS A 56 -0.13 -3.32 -9.25
CA HIS A 56 0.81 -4.27 -8.67
C HIS A 56 2.05 -4.53 -9.51
N PHE A 57 2.18 -3.86 -10.68
CA PHE A 57 3.37 -4.00 -11.52
C PHE A 57 4.66 -3.70 -10.72
N PRO A 58 5.70 -4.53 -10.79
CA PRO A 58 5.89 -5.73 -11.61
C PRO A 58 5.59 -7.06 -10.87
N ASP A 59 4.85 -7.04 -9.76
CA ASP A 59 4.56 -8.22 -8.94
C ASP A 59 3.38 -9.04 -9.50
N TRP A 60 3.68 -9.87 -10.50
CA TRP A 60 2.71 -10.75 -11.14
C TRP A 60 2.08 -11.78 -10.20
N ARG A 61 2.84 -12.23 -9.20
CA ARG A 61 2.33 -13.17 -8.19
C ARG A 61 1.22 -12.53 -7.37
N ARG A 62 1.41 -11.29 -6.98
CA ARG A 62 0.38 -10.55 -6.24
C ARG A 62 -0.88 -10.36 -7.07
N VAL A 63 -0.77 -10.05 -8.37
CA VAL A 63 -1.91 -9.97 -9.28
C VAL A 63 -2.69 -11.29 -9.31
N LEU A 64 -2.00 -12.43 -9.46
CA LEU A 64 -2.64 -13.75 -9.48
C LEU A 64 -3.32 -14.08 -8.14
N ASN A 65 -2.67 -13.80 -7.02
CA ASN A 65 -3.25 -14.04 -5.70
C ASN A 65 -4.51 -13.19 -5.47
N GLU A 66 -4.50 -11.93 -5.90
CA GLU A 66 -5.69 -11.08 -5.84
C GLU A 66 -6.81 -11.62 -6.74
N CYS A 67 -6.51 -12.02 -7.97
CA CYS A 67 -7.49 -12.66 -8.84
C CYS A 67 -8.07 -13.93 -8.22
N GLN A 68 -7.24 -14.78 -7.61
CA GLN A 68 -7.68 -15.99 -6.92
C GLN A 68 -8.57 -15.68 -5.72
N ARG A 69 -8.23 -14.67 -4.92
CA ARG A 69 -9.05 -14.22 -3.77
C ARG A 69 -10.43 -13.76 -4.23
N TYR A 70 -10.50 -13.03 -5.32
CA TYR A 70 -11.76 -12.50 -5.83
C TYR A 70 -12.57 -13.53 -6.62
N SER A 71 -11.94 -14.49 -7.29
CA SER A 71 -12.64 -15.58 -7.95
C SER A 71 -13.48 -16.43 -6.96
N ALA A 72 -13.04 -16.53 -5.70
CA ALA A 72 -13.81 -17.16 -4.63
C ALA A 72 -15.15 -16.44 -4.35
N CYS A 73 -15.29 -15.16 -4.71
CA CYS A 73 -16.53 -14.39 -4.63
C CYS A 73 -17.39 -14.51 -5.92
N GLY A 74 -16.95 -15.27 -6.92
CA GLY A 74 -17.68 -15.64 -8.13
C GLY A 74 -17.33 -14.84 -9.38
N LYS A 75 -16.94 -13.57 -9.26
CA LYS A 75 -16.65 -12.70 -10.41
C LYS A 75 -15.64 -11.60 -10.07
N ILE A 76 -14.75 -11.31 -11.03
CA ILE A 76 -13.80 -10.21 -10.93
C ILE A 76 -14.42 -8.98 -11.61
N ASP A 77 -15.11 -8.14 -10.86
CA ASP A 77 -15.83 -6.95 -11.37
C ASP A 77 -15.35 -5.63 -10.72
N SER A 78 -15.99 -4.52 -11.11
CA SER A 78 -15.66 -3.18 -10.60
C SER A 78 -15.89 -2.99 -9.09
N ALA A 79 -16.65 -3.86 -8.42
CA ALA A 79 -16.79 -3.83 -6.96
C ALA A 79 -15.45 -4.06 -6.26
N ILE A 80 -14.55 -4.77 -6.93
CA ILE A 80 -13.17 -4.98 -6.50
C ILE A 80 -12.37 -3.68 -6.52
N LEU A 81 -12.60 -2.82 -7.52
CA LEU A 81 -11.93 -1.52 -7.59
C LEU A 81 -12.35 -0.60 -6.43
N ALA A 82 -13.56 -0.75 -5.93
CA ALA A 82 -13.99 -0.03 -4.73
C ALA A 82 -13.24 -0.50 -3.46
N SER A 83 -12.87 -1.78 -3.40
CA SER A 83 -12.00 -2.31 -2.32
C SER A 83 -10.52 -1.94 -2.53
N PHE A 84 -10.12 -1.62 -3.77
CA PHE A 84 -8.84 -1.00 -4.11
C PHE A 84 -8.83 0.51 -3.94
N SER A 85 -9.94 1.10 -3.52
CA SER A 85 -9.98 2.55 -3.31
C SER A 85 -8.76 2.92 -2.49
N GLU A 86 -8.00 3.85 -3.03
CA GLU A 86 -6.85 4.48 -2.38
C GLU A 86 -7.16 4.64 -0.91
N VAL A 87 -6.25 4.16 -0.08
CA VAL A 87 -6.33 4.42 1.36
C VAL A 87 -6.73 5.87 1.51
N LYS A 88 -7.98 6.13 1.93
CA LYS A 88 -8.53 7.49 1.99
C LYS A 88 -7.84 8.25 3.11
N THR A 89 -6.62 8.70 2.81
CA THR A 89 -5.80 9.47 3.74
C THR A 89 -6.46 10.79 4.11
N ASP A 90 -7.24 11.38 3.20
CA ASP A 90 -7.98 12.61 3.46
C ASP A 90 -9.02 12.43 4.59
N GLU A 91 -9.71 11.29 4.59
CA GLU A 91 -10.65 10.93 5.65
C GLU A 91 -9.94 10.69 6.98
N LEU A 92 -8.76 10.06 6.97
CA LEU A 92 -7.94 9.89 8.15
C LEU A 92 -7.49 11.24 8.71
N VAL A 93 -6.97 12.15 7.86
CA VAL A 93 -6.54 13.48 8.26
C VAL A 93 -7.68 14.27 8.94
N LYS A 94 -8.89 14.20 8.39
CA LYS A 94 -10.07 14.84 9.00
C LYS A 94 -10.33 14.29 10.41
N ARG A 95 -10.27 12.96 10.59
CA ARG A 95 -10.49 12.31 11.89
C ARG A 95 -9.38 12.65 12.90
N LEU A 96 -8.13 12.77 12.44
CA LEU A 96 -7.01 13.22 13.27
C LEU A 96 -7.19 14.66 13.73
N LYS A 97 -7.62 15.56 12.82
CA LYS A 97 -7.94 16.96 13.15
C LYS A 97 -9.06 17.07 14.17
N GLU A 98 -10.10 16.24 14.06
CA GLU A 98 -11.23 16.18 14.98
C GLU A 98 -10.87 15.50 16.32
N LYS A 99 -9.67 14.94 16.45
CA LYS A 99 -9.20 14.16 17.61
C LYS A 99 -10.14 12.99 17.95
N ASN A 100 -10.76 12.40 16.93
CA ASN A 100 -11.73 11.32 17.07
C ASN A 100 -11.03 9.96 17.10
N PHE A 101 -10.49 9.56 18.24
CA PHE A 101 -9.75 8.31 18.42
C PHE A 101 -10.56 7.05 18.00
N PRO A 102 -11.85 6.87 18.37
CA PRO A 102 -12.61 5.69 17.94
C PRO A 102 -12.64 5.51 16.42
N GLU A 103 -12.82 6.60 15.66
CA GLU A 103 -12.86 6.55 14.20
C GLU A 103 -11.46 6.36 13.57
N VAL A 104 -10.42 6.89 14.23
CA VAL A 104 -9.03 6.62 13.84
C VAL A 104 -8.72 5.14 14.00
N ARG A 105 -9.10 4.51 15.13
CA ARG A 105 -8.94 3.07 15.34
C ARG A 105 -9.68 2.24 14.30
N LYS A 106 -10.92 2.58 14.02
CA LYS A 106 -11.72 1.90 12.98
C LYS A 106 -11.08 2.00 11.59
N TRP A 107 -10.52 3.15 11.28
CA TRP A 107 -9.77 3.33 10.04
C TRP A 107 -8.54 2.43 9.98
N VAL A 108 -7.77 2.33 11.08
CA VAL A 108 -6.59 1.44 11.17
C VAL A 108 -7.00 -0.01 10.93
N VAL A 109 -8.01 -0.52 11.64
CA VAL A 109 -8.51 -1.91 11.49
C VAL A 109 -8.90 -2.20 10.04
N ASN A 110 -9.57 -1.26 9.38
CA ASN A 110 -10.01 -1.42 7.98
C ASN A 110 -8.85 -1.36 6.95
N ASN A 111 -7.66 -0.95 7.36
CA ASN A 111 -6.51 -0.78 6.47
C ASN A 111 -5.31 -1.67 6.84
N LEU A 112 -5.46 -2.58 7.81
CA LEU A 112 -4.38 -3.48 8.26
C LEU A 112 -3.87 -4.44 7.17
N ASP A 113 -4.68 -4.73 6.15
CA ASP A 113 -4.29 -5.56 5.01
C ASP A 113 -3.20 -4.91 4.13
N ASN A 114 -2.96 -3.61 4.31
CA ASN A 114 -1.90 -2.90 3.62
C ASN A 114 -0.58 -3.03 4.40
N ASP A 115 0.54 -2.98 3.67
CA ASP A 115 1.86 -2.91 4.29
C ASP A 115 2.00 -1.67 5.17
N SER A 116 2.34 -1.86 6.45
CA SER A 116 2.43 -0.77 7.44
C SER A 116 3.47 0.28 7.08
N GLY A 117 4.56 -0.11 6.41
CA GLY A 117 5.58 0.85 5.93
C GLY A 117 5.04 1.73 4.80
N VAL A 118 4.25 1.16 3.89
CA VAL A 118 3.58 1.90 2.81
C VAL A 118 2.50 2.83 3.39
N LEU A 119 1.74 2.36 4.40
CA LEU A 119 0.75 3.20 5.09
C LEU A 119 1.40 4.40 5.78
N LEU A 120 2.46 4.18 6.55
CA LEU A 120 3.19 5.27 7.22
C LEU A 120 3.75 6.29 6.21
N ARG A 121 4.22 5.84 5.05
CA ARG A 121 4.66 6.74 3.98
C ARG A 121 3.51 7.60 3.43
N ARG A 122 2.36 7.02 3.18
CA ARG A 122 1.17 7.76 2.72
C ARG A 122 0.65 8.74 3.78
N ILE A 123 0.67 8.33 5.05
CA ILE A 123 0.33 9.20 6.17
C ILE A 123 1.27 10.40 6.22
N TYR A 124 2.58 10.19 6.03
CA TYR A 124 3.54 11.27 5.93
C TYR A 124 3.19 12.27 4.82
N ASP A 125 2.92 11.76 3.61
CA ASP A 125 2.60 12.61 2.45
C ASP A 125 1.30 13.42 2.69
N ALA A 126 0.29 12.82 3.32
CA ALA A 126 -0.95 13.50 3.71
C ALA A 126 -0.73 14.53 4.84
N CYS A 127 0.05 14.19 5.85
CA CYS A 127 0.40 15.10 6.95
C CYS A 127 1.19 16.30 6.46
N TYR A 128 2.13 16.11 5.53
CA TYR A 128 2.96 17.18 4.98
C TYR A 128 2.11 18.31 4.37
N THR A 129 1.00 17.99 3.75
CA THR A 129 0.09 18.98 3.14
C THR A 129 -0.89 19.60 4.14
N SER A 130 -1.27 18.85 5.18
CA SER A 130 -2.40 19.16 6.07
C SER A 130 -1.97 19.73 7.42
N LEU A 131 -0.70 19.57 7.82
CA LEU A 131 -0.19 20.08 9.08
C LEU A 131 0.27 21.54 8.97
N VAL A 132 0.25 22.23 10.12
CA VAL A 132 0.89 23.53 10.27
C VAL A 132 2.41 23.36 10.12
N PRO A 133 3.12 24.21 9.34
CA PRO A 133 4.54 24.02 9.02
C PRO A 133 5.44 23.83 10.24
N SER A 134 5.15 24.48 11.38
CA SER A 134 5.91 24.36 12.63
C SER A 134 5.89 22.95 13.23
N THR A 135 4.82 22.15 12.98
CA THR A 135 4.64 20.81 13.56
C THR A 135 5.05 19.68 12.61
N ILE A 136 5.37 19.96 11.35
CA ILE A 136 5.84 18.97 10.37
C ILE A 136 7.10 18.23 10.87
N PRO A 137 8.13 18.88 11.44
CA PRO A 137 9.30 18.16 11.95
C PRO A 137 8.96 17.14 13.04
N ALA A 138 8.01 17.45 13.93
CA ALA A 138 7.54 16.51 14.95
C ALA A 138 6.89 15.28 14.29
N ALA A 139 6.02 15.48 13.31
CA ALA A 139 5.40 14.38 12.57
C ALA A 139 6.44 13.47 11.87
N VAL A 140 7.51 14.04 11.31
CA VAL A 140 8.61 13.29 10.69
C VAL A 140 9.30 12.38 11.71
N LEU A 141 9.63 12.91 12.89
CA LEU A 141 10.30 12.15 13.96
C LEU A 141 9.40 11.01 14.46
N ILE A 142 8.11 11.27 14.65
CA ILE A 142 7.13 10.27 15.06
C ILE A 142 7.05 9.15 14.02
N ILE A 143 6.84 9.51 12.75
CA ILE A 143 6.71 8.52 11.67
C ILE A 143 7.99 7.69 11.52
N ALA A 144 9.17 8.31 11.57
CA ALA A 144 10.45 7.61 11.49
C ALA A 144 10.63 6.60 12.65
N LYS A 145 10.26 6.98 13.87
CA LYS A 145 10.29 6.13 15.07
C LYS A 145 9.42 4.88 14.88
N TYR A 146 8.17 5.05 14.48
CA TYR A 146 7.24 3.94 14.29
C TYR A 146 7.56 3.11 13.06
N GLN A 147 8.06 3.71 11.98
CA GLN A 147 8.52 2.98 10.80
C GLN A 147 9.70 2.05 11.13
N TYR A 148 10.62 2.47 11.98
CA TYR A 148 11.67 1.60 12.48
C TYR A 148 11.11 0.43 13.29
N GLN A 149 10.09 0.67 14.11
CA GLN A 149 9.47 -0.35 14.96
C GLN A 149 8.68 -1.40 14.16
N VAL A 150 8.16 -1.09 12.97
CA VAL A 150 7.40 -2.04 12.11
C VAL A 150 8.10 -3.40 11.97
N ALA A 151 9.44 -3.42 11.91
CA ALA A 151 10.20 -4.65 11.76
C ALA A 151 10.25 -5.54 13.02
N PHE A 152 9.91 -5.01 14.20
CA PHE A 152 10.13 -5.65 15.50
C PHE A 152 8.86 -5.85 16.31
N VAL A 153 7.79 -5.14 16.01
CA VAL A 153 6.54 -5.22 16.77
C VAL A 153 5.76 -6.49 16.47
N ALA A 154 5.18 -7.07 17.50
CA ALA A 154 4.32 -8.24 17.37
C ALA A 154 2.93 -7.89 16.79
N ASP A 155 2.44 -6.68 17.07
CA ASP A 155 1.12 -6.21 16.65
C ASP A 155 1.25 -4.90 15.86
N GLN A 156 0.94 -4.98 14.56
CA GLN A 156 1.01 -3.85 13.64
C GLN A 156 -0.16 -2.86 13.84
N GLU A 157 -1.33 -3.33 14.32
CA GLU A 157 -2.45 -2.46 14.64
C GLU A 157 -2.08 -1.48 15.74
N ILE A 158 -1.53 -2.01 16.84
CA ILE A 158 -1.14 -1.19 17.98
C ILE A 158 -0.04 -0.21 17.60
N ASN A 159 0.94 -0.64 16.81
CA ASN A 159 2.04 0.22 16.38
C ASN A 159 1.55 1.39 15.51
N LEU A 160 0.70 1.11 14.53
CA LEU A 160 0.14 2.13 13.65
C LEU A 160 -0.79 3.08 14.41
N LEU A 161 -1.63 2.53 15.32
CA LEU A 161 -2.52 3.31 16.14
C LEU A 161 -1.76 4.24 17.10
N ALA A 162 -0.67 3.75 17.69
CA ALA A 162 0.20 4.56 18.54
C ALA A 162 0.84 5.72 17.77
N ALA A 163 1.32 5.48 16.54
CA ALA A 163 1.86 6.52 15.66
C ALA A 163 0.82 7.62 15.39
N LEU A 164 -0.40 7.23 15.03
CA LEU A 164 -1.48 8.18 14.73
C LEU A 164 -1.94 8.95 15.97
N THR A 165 -1.93 8.30 17.14
CA THR A 165 -2.26 8.95 18.41
C THR A 165 -1.21 9.98 18.80
N GLU A 166 0.08 9.66 18.64
CA GLU A 166 1.16 10.60 18.93
C GLU A 166 1.10 11.80 17.96
N ILE A 167 0.82 11.58 16.66
CA ILE A 167 0.59 12.67 15.69
C ILE A 167 -0.62 13.54 16.11
N MET A 168 -1.71 12.94 16.56
CA MET A 168 -2.92 13.64 17.00
C MET A 168 -2.68 14.51 18.24
N CYS A 169 -1.76 14.11 19.13
CA CYS A 169 -1.43 14.83 20.35
C CYS A 169 -0.40 15.95 20.09
N GLU A 170 0.64 15.67 19.28
CA GLU A 170 1.82 16.52 19.13
C GLU A 170 1.75 17.47 17.92
N CYS A 171 0.85 17.20 16.96
CA CYS A 171 0.79 17.96 15.72
C CYS A 171 -0.49 18.79 15.61
N GLU A 172 -0.36 19.98 15.03
CA GLU A 172 -1.47 20.87 14.73
C GLU A 172 -1.83 20.80 13.24
N PHE A 173 -3.12 20.63 12.97
CA PHE A 173 -3.67 20.58 11.61
C PHE A 173 -4.17 21.98 11.20
N LYS A 174 -4.01 22.30 9.91
CA LYS A 174 -4.52 23.54 9.30
C LYS A 174 -6.04 23.65 9.37
#